data_4e8ba33f8e8156b4e3fed47ccfd845de
#
_entry.id   4e8ba33f8e8156b4e3fed47ccfd845de
#
_cell.length_a   1.000
_cell.length_b   1.000
_cell.length_c   1.000
_cell.angle_alpha   90.00
_cell.angle_beta   90.00
_cell.angle_gamma   90.00
#
_symmetry.space_group_name_H-M   'P 1'
#
loop_
_entity.id
_entity.type
_entity.pdbx_description
1 polymer ?
#
loop_
_entity_poly.entity_id
_entity_poly.type
_entity_poly.pdbx_seq_one_letter_code
_entity_poly.pdbx_strand_id
1 'polypeptide(L)'
;MVIEMFNFWYFFWMILQIGATVGLYFAFRKSRPFVQNTVLFSLLVLGLIFHFLKMYIPPYGELVDGQWVITSRGWRDSWFVNVCGANIALFPFIFLTKNKYLKDYMFHIGVLTGLIVLFYPQEPIAKGDAASQMAEFLDILRFYYHHWMIMAVPLLMVLWKRHTLSYKRVWVAPVGILLLMLFIILNQVFQSELGFIPLRNDEALVVPNYKNTSYIWGPLNGDGSMDPIGGIFDIFCPDVFKKLPVSCEGYGLEEGAVKYWPWFWMIVPAFILVTPLAFGLSMIFDGKRFGKDTVYFVRHIKAGGLKDDFKRLGRRIRKAVTEENPNKVAAK
;
A
#
# COMPACT_ATOMS: atom_id res chain seq x y z
N MET A 1 25.94 4.59 -10.97
CA MET A 1 25.84 4.42 -9.48
C MET A 1 25.19 3.08 -9.23
N VAL A 2 25.95 2.12 -8.69
CA VAL A 2 25.41 0.77 -8.42
C VAL A 2 24.98 0.70 -6.95
N ILE A 3 23.73 0.33 -6.69
CA ILE A 3 23.18 0.16 -5.35
C ILE A 3 23.11 -1.33 -5.08
N GLU A 4 23.84 -1.75 -4.06
CA GLU A 4 23.83 -3.11 -3.53
C GLU A 4 23.53 -3.06 -2.03
N MET A 5 22.95 -4.13 -1.50
CA MET A 5 22.67 -4.22 -0.06
C MET A 5 23.94 -3.96 0.74
N PHE A 6 23.84 -3.03 1.68
CA PHE A 6 24.91 -2.65 2.62
C PHE A 6 26.13 -1.96 2.00
N ASN A 7 26.09 -1.54 0.72
CA ASN A 7 27.17 -0.71 0.18
C ASN A 7 27.01 0.78 0.58
N PHE A 8 27.99 1.60 0.19
CA PHE A 8 27.98 3.05 0.49
C PHE A 8 26.69 3.74 0.00
N TRP A 9 26.26 3.47 -1.24
CA TRP A 9 25.09 4.14 -1.83
C TRP A 9 23.78 3.73 -1.16
N TYR A 10 23.67 2.49 -0.69
CA TYR A 10 22.55 2.03 0.13
C TYR A 10 22.43 2.86 1.43
N PHE A 11 23.52 2.97 2.20
CA PHE A 11 23.52 3.76 3.44
C PHE A 11 23.36 5.25 3.16
N PHE A 12 23.94 5.78 2.09
CA PHE A 12 23.79 7.18 1.70
C PHE A 12 22.31 7.55 1.53
N TRP A 13 21.56 6.81 0.72
CA TRP A 13 20.15 7.09 0.49
C TRP A 13 19.31 6.89 1.75
N MET A 14 19.57 5.87 2.54
CA MET A 14 18.89 5.64 3.80
C MET A 14 19.09 6.80 4.78
N ILE A 15 20.34 7.24 4.98
CA ILE A 15 20.69 8.36 5.88
C ILE A 15 20.08 9.67 5.36
N LEU A 16 20.11 9.89 4.04
CA LEU A 16 19.53 11.08 3.42
C LEU A 16 18.02 11.17 3.69
N GLN A 17 17.27 10.08 3.55
CA GLN A 17 15.83 10.05 3.79
C GLN A 17 15.49 10.27 5.27
N ILE A 18 16.22 9.63 6.18
CA ILE A 18 16.07 9.82 7.63
C ILE A 18 16.42 11.27 7.98
N GLY A 19 17.58 11.75 7.51
CA GLY A 19 18.03 13.11 7.76
C GLY A 19 17.07 14.18 7.24
N ALA A 20 16.53 14.00 6.03
CA ALA A 20 15.53 14.90 5.46
C ALA A 20 14.25 14.92 6.31
N THR A 21 13.77 13.76 6.77
CA THR A 21 12.59 13.68 7.64
C THR A 21 12.81 14.39 8.98
N VAL A 22 13.95 14.13 9.62
CA VAL A 22 14.33 14.75 10.88
C VAL A 22 14.55 16.26 10.70
N GLY A 23 15.23 16.66 9.63
CA GLY A 23 15.46 18.07 9.28
C GLY A 23 14.15 18.83 9.10
N LEU A 24 13.21 18.31 8.31
CA LEU A 24 11.88 18.89 8.12
C LEU A 24 11.11 18.97 9.45
N TYR A 25 11.17 17.91 10.26
CA TYR A 25 10.51 17.93 11.56
C TYR A 25 10.99 19.11 12.40
N PHE A 26 12.29 19.29 12.59
CA PHE A 26 12.84 20.37 13.41
C PHE A 26 12.64 21.75 12.79
N ALA A 27 12.76 21.88 11.47
CA ALA A 27 12.57 23.15 10.75
C ALA A 27 11.14 23.70 10.91
N PHE A 28 10.12 22.83 10.85
CA PHE A 28 8.73 23.26 10.79
C PHE A 28 7.88 22.93 12.03
N ARG A 29 8.40 22.20 13.05
CA ARG A 29 7.61 21.79 14.24
C ARG A 29 6.96 22.96 14.99
N LYS A 30 7.57 24.15 14.95
CA LYS A 30 7.08 25.38 15.60
C LYS A 30 6.30 26.30 14.63
N SER A 31 6.23 25.96 13.36
CA SER A 31 5.55 26.78 12.34
C SER A 31 4.03 26.72 12.52
N ARG A 32 3.34 27.73 11.96
CA ARG A 32 1.87 27.77 11.94
C ARG A 32 1.30 26.56 11.19
N PRO A 33 0.12 26.07 11.59
CA PRO A 33 -0.54 24.92 10.93
C PRO A 33 -0.65 25.04 9.41
N PHE A 34 -0.90 26.23 8.92
CA PHE A 34 -0.97 26.52 7.48
C PHE A 34 0.37 26.21 6.79
N VAL A 35 1.49 26.72 7.32
CA VAL A 35 2.83 26.48 6.75
C VAL A 35 3.16 24.98 6.74
N GLN A 36 2.90 24.28 7.85
CA GLN A 36 3.10 22.84 7.94
C GLN A 36 2.30 22.08 6.86
N ASN A 37 1.01 22.41 6.71
CA ASN A 37 0.17 21.76 5.71
C ASN A 37 0.64 22.11 4.28
N THR A 38 1.06 23.33 4.03
CA THR A 38 1.61 23.75 2.72
C THR A 38 2.86 22.94 2.39
N VAL A 39 3.81 22.83 3.31
CA VAL A 39 5.03 22.03 3.11
C VAL A 39 4.68 20.58 2.77
N LEU A 40 3.82 19.94 3.57
CA LEU A 40 3.42 18.54 3.34
C LEU A 40 2.72 18.37 1.99
N PHE A 41 1.80 19.25 1.65
CA PHE A 41 1.08 19.20 0.39
C PHE A 41 2.00 19.46 -0.81
N SER A 42 2.94 20.41 -0.71
CA SER A 42 3.93 20.66 -1.76
C SER A 42 4.81 19.45 -2.04
N LEU A 43 5.23 18.72 -1.01
CA LEU A 43 5.98 17.46 -1.18
C LEU A 43 5.16 16.42 -1.94
N LEU A 44 3.87 16.27 -1.62
CA LEU A 44 2.97 15.34 -2.31
C LEU A 44 2.78 15.72 -3.78
N VAL A 45 2.57 17.02 -4.06
CA VAL A 45 2.41 17.51 -5.44
C VAL A 45 3.70 17.33 -6.23
N LEU A 46 4.86 17.61 -5.64
CA LEU A 46 6.15 17.38 -6.28
C LEU A 46 6.36 15.90 -6.60
N GLY A 47 5.96 14.98 -5.70
CA GLY A 47 5.99 13.54 -5.97
C GLY A 47 5.11 13.16 -7.15
N LEU A 48 3.91 13.72 -7.24
CA LEU A 48 3.01 13.49 -8.36
C LEU A 48 3.60 14.02 -9.69
N ILE A 49 4.23 15.20 -9.67
CA ILE A 49 4.93 15.75 -10.83
C ILE A 49 6.07 14.80 -11.26
N PHE A 50 6.94 14.37 -10.34
CA PHE A 50 8.02 13.44 -10.65
C PHE A 50 7.52 12.09 -11.17
N HIS A 51 6.35 11.64 -10.71
CA HIS A 51 5.74 10.42 -11.21
C HIS A 51 5.46 10.49 -12.72
N PHE A 52 4.92 11.60 -13.21
CA PHE A 52 4.65 11.77 -14.64
C PHE A 52 5.89 12.20 -15.45
N LEU A 53 6.81 12.96 -14.86
CA LEU A 53 8.05 13.35 -15.54
C LEU A 53 8.94 12.17 -15.90
N LYS A 54 8.76 10.99 -15.27
CA LYS A 54 9.50 9.79 -15.65
C LYS A 54 9.33 9.40 -17.12
N MET A 55 8.21 9.75 -17.75
CA MET A 55 7.96 9.48 -19.17
C MET A 55 8.99 10.14 -20.10
N TYR A 56 9.72 11.13 -19.61
CA TYR A 56 10.74 11.87 -20.33
C TYR A 56 12.17 11.39 -20.05
N ILE A 57 12.32 10.23 -19.42
CA ILE A 57 13.60 9.58 -19.17
C ILE A 57 13.59 8.11 -19.62
N PRO A 58 14.68 7.57 -20.19
CA PRO A 58 14.81 6.15 -20.46
C PRO A 58 14.71 5.33 -19.14
N PRO A 59 14.11 4.15 -19.17
CA PRO A 59 13.51 3.42 -20.29
C PRO A 59 12.00 3.69 -20.49
N TYR A 60 11.47 4.74 -19.91
CA TYR A 60 10.02 5.09 -19.99
C TYR A 60 9.67 5.87 -21.26
N GLY A 61 10.65 6.53 -21.86
CA GLY A 61 10.60 7.15 -23.17
C GLY A 61 11.93 6.97 -23.87
N GLU A 62 11.93 7.12 -25.18
CA GLU A 62 13.11 6.99 -26.05
C GLU A 62 13.02 7.92 -27.26
N LEU A 63 14.17 8.21 -27.84
CA LEU A 63 14.23 9.02 -29.05
C LEU A 63 14.16 8.10 -30.28
N VAL A 64 13.09 8.19 -31.06
CA VAL A 64 12.89 7.45 -32.31
C VAL A 64 12.79 8.46 -33.44
N ASP A 65 13.68 8.36 -34.43
CA ASP A 65 13.73 9.26 -35.60
C ASP A 65 13.73 10.76 -35.24
N GLY A 66 14.41 11.13 -34.14
CA GLY A 66 14.48 12.51 -33.67
C GLY A 66 13.26 13.01 -32.91
N GLN A 67 12.26 12.16 -32.70
CA GLN A 67 11.07 12.47 -31.90
C GLN A 67 11.06 11.66 -30.59
N TRP A 68 10.61 12.30 -29.51
CA TRP A 68 10.44 11.63 -28.23
C TRP A 68 9.17 10.79 -28.21
N VAL A 69 9.32 9.49 -28.03
CA VAL A 69 8.20 8.53 -27.97
C VAL A 69 8.14 7.92 -26.57
N ILE A 70 6.94 7.92 -25.99
CA ILE A 70 6.70 7.23 -24.71
C ILE A 70 6.57 5.74 -24.99
N THR A 71 7.42 4.92 -24.34
CA THR A 71 7.41 3.47 -24.52
C THR A 71 6.16 2.83 -23.88
N SER A 72 5.84 1.60 -24.26
CA SER A 72 4.77 0.82 -23.59
C SER A 72 5.00 0.70 -22.07
N ARG A 73 6.27 0.61 -21.66
CA ARG A 73 6.67 0.66 -20.24
C ARG A 73 6.34 2.01 -19.61
N GLY A 74 6.59 3.11 -20.32
CA GLY A 74 6.27 4.47 -19.86
C GLY A 74 4.78 4.65 -19.63
N TRP A 75 3.96 4.25 -20.60
CA TRP A 75 2.50 4.28 -20.46
C TRP A 75 2.02 3.43 -19.29
N ARG A 76 2.38 2.14 -19.28
CA ARG A 76 1.97 1.21 -18.24
C ARG A 76 2.28 1.71 -16.83
N ASP A 77 3.55 2.09 -16.58
CA ASP A 77 4.02 2.42 -15.23
C ASP A 77 3.51 3.79 -14.76
N SER A 78 3.00 4.62 -15.66
CA SER A 78 2.37 5.91 -15.31
C SER A 78 0.93 5.78 -14.84
N TRP A 79 0.27 4.67 -15.14
CA TRP A 79 -1.12 4.40 -14.76
C TRP A 79 -1.25 3.61 -13.45
N PHE A 80 -0.29 3.76 -12.53
CA PHE A 80 -0.43 3.26 -11.15
C PHE A 80 -0.56 1.74 -11.04
N VAL A 81 0.37 1.02 -11.63
CA VAL A 81 0.37 -0.45 -11.64
C VAL A 81 0.90 -1.09 -10.36
N ASN A 82 1.34 -0.29 -9.40
CA ASN A 82 1.81 -0.76 -8.11
C ASN A 82 1.29 0.09 -6.95
N VAL A 83 1.35 -0.47 -5.74
CA VAL A 83 0.85 0.16 -4.50
C VAL A 83 1.51 1.53 -4.26
N CYS A 84 2.83 1.64 -4.46
CA CYS A 84 3.54 2.91 -4.25
C CYS A 84 3.12 3.95 -5.28
N GLY A 85 3.08 3.60 -6.57
CA GLY A 85 2.62 4.49 -7.63
C GLY A 85 1.19 4.97 -7.44
N ALA A 86 0.28 4.07 -7.07
CA ALA A 86 -1.10 4.42 -6.78
C ALA A 86 -1.21 5.36 -5.56
N ASN A 87 -0.41 5.14 -4.51
CA ASN A 87 -0.38 6.01 -3.34
C ASN A 87 0.22 7.40 -3.64
N ILE A 88 1.17 7.52 -4.57
CA ILE A 88 1.68 8.82 -5.03
C ILE A 88 0.54 9.68 -5.58
N ALA A 89 -0.37 9.08 -6.35
CA ALA A 89 -1.54 9.80 -6.86
C ALA A 89 -2.61 10.04 -5.79
N LEU A 90 -2.86 9.04 -4.94
CA LEU A 90 -3.96 9.06 -3.99
C LEU A 90 -3.70 9.99 -2.79
N PHE A 91 -2.47 10.06 -2.29
CA PHE A 91 -2.13 10.79 -1.07
C PHE A 91 -2.38 12.30 -1.14
N PRO A 92 -2.13 13.02 -2.24
CA PRO A 92 -2.52 14.43 -2.34
C PRO A 92 -4.02 14.65 -2.09
N PHE A 93 -4.88 13.80 -2.65
CA PHE A 93 -6.33 13.88 -2.46
C PHE A 93 -6.73 13.51 -1.03
N ILE A 94 -6.17 12.43 -0.49
CA ILE A 94 -6.44 12.04 0.91
C ILE A 94 -6.03 13.15 1.88
N PHE A 95 -4.88 13.79 1.64
CA PHE A 95 -4.37 14.86 2.49
C PHE A 95 -5.37 16.03 2.61
N LEU A 96 -6.01 16.39 1.50
CA LEU A 96 -7.02 17.45 1.45
C LEU A 96 -8.35 17.07 2.12
N THR A 97 -8.64 15.78 2.28
CA THR A 97 -9.89 15.36 2.93
C THR A 97 -9.86 15.60 4.44
N LYS A 98 -11.07 15.67 5.05
CA LYS A 98 -11.24 15.64 6.49
C LYS A 98 -11.48 14.22 7.02
N ASN A 99 -11.47 13.21 6.14
CA ASN A 99 -11.76 11.82 6.50
C ASN A 99 -10.61 11.20 7.31
N LYS A 100 -10.91 10.86 8.57
CA LYS A 100 -9.92 10.29 9.50
C LYS A 100 -9.49 8.88 9.09
N TYR A 101 -10.37 8.09 8.50
CA TYR A 101 -10.08 6.72 8.07
C TYR A 101 -9.08 6.72 6.90
N LEU A 102 -9.30 7.58 5.90
CA LEU A 102 -8.36 7.72 4.79
C LEU A 102 -6.99 8.24 5.25
N LYS A 103 -6.96 9.17 6.22
CA LYS A 103 -5.67 9.65 6.79
C LYS A 103 -4.98 8.58 7.64
N ASP A 104 -5.70 7.71 8.34
CA ASP A 104 -5.12 6.56 9.03
C ASP A 104 -4.56 5.55 8.01
N TYR A 105 -5.29 5.28 6.91
CA TYR A 105 -4.77 4.49 5.79
C TYR A 105 -3.46 5.08 5.25
N MET A 106 -3.47 6.38 4.91
CA MET A 106 -2.28 7.09 4.41
C MET A 106 -1.08 6.94 5.36
N PHE A 107 -1.33 7.03 6.67
CA PHE A 107 -0.27 6.86 7.67
C PHE A 107 0.23 5.41 7.71
N HIS A 108 -0.65 4.45 7.93
CA HIS A 108 -0.23 3.07 8.15
C HIS A 108 0.44 2.49 6.91
N ILE A 109 -0.19 2.61 5.75
CA ILE A 109 0.35 2.04 4.51
C ILE A 109 1.57 2.84 4.04
N GLY A 110 1.52 4.17 4.09
CA GLY A 110 2.65 5.00 3.70
C GLY A 110 3.89 4.74 4.55
N VAL A 111 3.75 4.68 5.88
CA VAL A 111 4.89 4.41 6.77
C VAL A 111 5.39 2.97 6.62
N LEU A 112 4.50 1.97 6.54
CA LEU A 112 4.91 0.56 6.41
C LEU A 112 5.63 0.33 5.08
N THR A 113 5.05 0.75 3.95
CA THR A 113 5.66 0.55 2.63
C THR A 113 6.96 1.35 2.48
N GLY A 114 7.01 2.57 3.02
CA GLY A 114 8.23 3.36 3.01
C GLY A 114 9.34 2.78 3.87
N LEU A 115 9.02 2.22 5.04
CA LEU A 115 10.01 1.50 5.85
C LEU A 115 10.53 0.23 5.16
N ILE A 116 9.65 -0.54 4.51
CA ILE A 116 10.10 -1.71 3.74
C ILE A 116 11.12 -1.29 2.69
N VAL A 117 10.81 -0.26 1.90
CA VAL A 117 11.71 0.22 0.84
C VAL A 117 12.98 0.89 1.40
N LEU A 118 12.89 1.54 2.56
CA LEU A 118 14.06 2.11 3.24
C LEU A 118 15.11 1.04 3.57
N PHE A 119 14.66 -0.14 4.01
CA PHE A 119 15.54 -1.25 4.37
C PHE A 119 15.78 -2.25 3.23
N TYR A 120 14.88 -2.34 2.25
CA TYR A 120 15.00 -3.24 1.12
C TYR A 120 14.57 -2.56 -0.19
N PRO A 121 15.43 -1.71 -0.78
CA PRO A 121 15.17 -1.00 -2.03
C PRO A 121 15.36 -1.91 -3.25
N GLN A 122 14.47 -2.85 -3.46
CA GLN A 122 14.57 -3.90 -4.49
C GLN A 122 14.73 -3.34 -5.92
N GLU A 123 13.95 -2.33 -6.29
CA GLU A 123 13.97 -1.79 -7.67
C GLU A 123 15.32 -1.17 -8.08
N PRO A 124 15.99 -0.33 -7.26
CA PRO A 124 17.33 0.18 -7.59
C PRO A 124 18.42 -0.88 -7.60
N ILE A 125 18.31 -1.93 -6.75
CA ILE A 125 19.30 -3.02 -6.71
C ILE A 125 19.24 -3.85 -8.00
N ALA A 126 18.07 -4.02 -8.60
CA ALA A 126 17.87 -4.79 -9.82
C ALA A 126 18.27 -4.05 -11.11
N LYS A 127 18.70 -2.78 -11.02
CA LYS A 127 19.03 -1.95 -12.20
C LYS A 127 20.51 -2.05 -12.54
N GLY A 128 20.79 -2.49 -13.78
CA GLY A 128 22.13 -2.53 -14.36
C GLY A 128 22.22 -2.05 -15.80
N ASP A 129 21.08 -1.82 -16.48
CA ASP A 129 21.00 -1.63 -17.94
C ASP A 129 20.42 -0.27 -18.36
N ALA A 130 20.87 0.83 -17.76
CA ALA A 130 20.37 2.14 -18.16
C ALA A 130 21.05 2.64 -19.44
N ALA A 131 20.26 3.20 -20.35
CA ALA A 131 20.73 3.78 -21.61
C ALA A 131 21.69 4.98 -21.43
N SER A 132 21.73 5.59 -20.24
CA SER A 132 22.73 6.57 -19.83
C SER A 132 22.85 6.65 -18.31
N GLN A 133 24.02 7.01 -17.80
CA GLN A 133 24.27 7.21 -16.36
C GLN A 133 23.37 8.30 -15.76
N MET A 134 23.05 9.34 -16.52
CA MET A 134 22.17 10.42 -16.06
C MET A 134 20.71 9.92 -15.92
N ALA A 135 20.21 9.16 -16.89
CA ALA A 135 18.86 8.59 -16.82
C ALA A 135 18.71 7.65 -15.63
N GLU A 136 19.71 6.80 -15.38
CA GLU A 136 19.77 5.93 -14.21
C GLU A 136 19.74 6.72 -12.90
N PHE A 137 20.56 7.76 -12.79
CA PHE A 137 20.60 8.62 -11.62
C PHE A 137 19.24 9.30 -11.36
N LEU A 138 18.60 9.86 -12.38
CA LEU A 138 17.28 10.51 -12.24
C LEU A 138 16.20 9.52 -11.82
N ASP A 139 16.22 8.29 -12.33
CA ASP A 139 15.26 7.28 -11.97
C ASP A 139 15.46 6.78 -10.52
N ILE A 140 16.71 6.62 -10.08
CA ILE A 140 17.07 6.30 -8.70
C ILE A 140 16.64 7.44 -7.75
N LEU A 141 16.93 8.70 -8.10
CA LEU A 141 16.52 9.87 -7.33
C LEU A 141 14.99 9.92 -7.17
N ARG A 142 14.26 9.73 -8.28
CA ARG A 142 12.80 9.65 -8.30
C ARG A 142 12.30 8.53 -7.39
N PHE A 143 12.88 7.33 -7.49
CA PHE A 143 12.51 6.18 -6.67
C PHE A 143 12.62 6.49 -5.18
N TYR A 144 13.77 6.98 -4.73
CA TYR A 144 13.98 7.31 -3.33
C TYR A 144 13.14 8.48 -2.85
N TYR A 145 12.94 9.50 -3.69
CA TYR A 145 12.05 10.62 -3.36
C TYR A 145 10.61 10.15 -3.15
N HIS A 146 10.08 9.31 -4.04
CA HIS A 146 8.72 8.81 -3.95
C HIS A 146 8.48 8.01 -2.66
N HIS A 147 9.36 7.06 -2.35
CA HIS A 147 9.22 6.22 -1.17
C HIS A 147 9.45 6.99 0.13
N TRP A 148 10.39 7.93 0.11
CA TRP A 148 10.57 8.87 1.21
C TRP A 148 9.32 9.71 1.44
N MET A 149 8.74 10.30 0.41
CA MET A 149 7.58 11.17 0.49
C MET A 149 6.34 10.45 1.02
N ILE A 150 6.04 9.23 0.51
CA ILE A 150 4.89 8.44 0.99
C ILE A 150 5.04 8.01 2.45
N MET A 151 6.26 7.93 2.98
CA MET A 151 6.57 7.66 4.39
C MET A 151 6.58 8.95 5.22
N ALA A 152 7.37 9.93 4.81
CA ALA A 152 7.68 11.11 5.60
C ALA A 152 6.47 12.03 5.78
N VAL A 153 5.67 12.23 4.73
CA VAL A 153 4.52 13.14 4.80
C VAL A 153 3.47 12.69 5.81
N PRO A 154 2.95 11.45 5.79
CA PRO A 154 1.99 11.02 6.80
C PRO A 154 2.61 10.92 8.20
N LEU A 155 3.88 10.57 8.32
CA LEU A 155 4.59 10.57 9.60
C LEU A 155 4.68 11.99 10.19
N LEU A 156 5.11 12.97 9.41
CA LEU A 156 5.19 14.37 9.84
C LEU A 156 3.79 14.97 10.12
N MET A 157 2.76 14.57 9.35
CA MET A 157 1.38 14.97 9.62
C MET A 157 0.93 14.55 11.02
N VAL A 158 1.32 13.37 11.48
CA VAL A 158 1.00 12.90 12.85
C VAL A 158 1.90 13.57 13.88
N LEU A 159 3.21 13.65 13.65
CA LEU A 159 4.17 14.30 14.55
C LEU A 159 3.86 15.79 14.79
N TRP A 160 3.40 16.50 13.78
CA TRP A 160 2.97 17.91 13.88
C TRP A 160 1.51 18.06 14.36
N LYS A 161 0.85 16.95 14.74
CA LYS A 161 -0.53 16.93 15.22
C LYS A 161 -1.57 17.47 14.20
N ARG A 162 -1.28 17.34 12.91
CA ARG A 162 -2.23 17.67 11.84
C ARG A 162 -3.26 16.55 11.64
N HIS A 163 -2.91 15.35 12.12
CA HIS A 163 -3.82 14.21 12.20
C HIS A 163 -3.59 13.46 13.52
N THR A 164 -4.66 12.86 14.06
CA THR A 164 -4.60 12.04 15.27
C THR A 164 -4.98 10.61 14.92
N LEU A 165 -4.03 9.71 15.08
CA LEU A 165 -4.25 8.27 14.90
C LEU A 165 -5.17 7.71 15.96
N SER A 166 -5.77 6.56 15.66
CA SER A 166 -6.50 5.78 16.66
C SER A 166 -6.30 4.29 16.46
N TYR A 167 -5.89 3.60 17.51
CA TYR A 167 -5.77 2.15 17.50
C TYR A 167 -7.08 1.43 17.14
N LYS A 168 -8.24 2.08 17.36
CA LYS A 168 -9.58 1.55 17.00
C LYS A 168 -9.84 1.53 15.50
N ARG A 169 -9.01 2.21 14.71
CA ARG A 169 -9.16 2.33 13.24
C ARG A 169 -8.07 1.60 12.45
N VAL A 170 -7.25 0.77 13.11
CA VAL A 170 -6.14 0.03 12.46
C VAL A 170 -6.62 -0.91 11.35
N TRP A 171 -7.86 -1.40 11.44
CA TRP A 171 -8.48 -2.22 10.40
C TRP A 171 -8.55 -1.56 9.02
N VAL A 172 -8.45 -0.24 8.98
CA VAL A 172 -8.43 0.53 7.71
C VAL A 172 -7.17 0.20 6.90
N ALA A 173 -6.07 -0.21 7.53
CA ALA A 173 -4.84 -0.54 6.84
C ALA A 173 -5.00 -1.78 5.94
N PRO A 174 -5.37 -2.98 6.45
CA PRO A 174 -5.55 -4.16 5.60
C PRO A 174 -6.71 -3.98 4.60
N VAL A 175 -7.82 -3.35 4.98
CA VAL A 175 -8.92 -3.09 4.04
C VAL A 175 -8.51 -2.13 2.94
N GLY A 176 -7.82 -1.04 3.28
CA GLY A 176 -7.38 -0.04 2.32
C GLY A 176 -6.35 -0.60 1.33
N ILE A 177 -5.37 -1.40 1.78
CA ILE A 177 -4.41 -2.03 0.87
C ILE A 177 -5.09 -3.02 -0.08
N LEU A 178 -6.04 -3.82 0.41
CA LEU A 178 -6.79 -4.75 -0.43
C LEU A 178 -7.65 -4.03 -1.48
N LEU A 179 -8.31 -2.93 -1.11
CA LEU A 179 -9.07 -2.11 -2.06
C LEU A 179 -8.15 -1.47 -3.11
N LEU A 180 -6.96 -1.02 -2.69
CA LEU A 180 -5.98 -0.48 -3.63
C LEU A 180 -5.45 -1.56 -4.58
N MET A 181 -5.16 -2.77 -4.09
CA MET A 181 -4.75 -3.89 -4.94
C MET A 181 -5.86 -4.30 -5.92
N LEU A 182 -7.12 -4.28 -5.48
CA LEU A 182 -8.27 -4.51 -6.38
C LEU A 182 -8.35 -3.42 -7.47
N PHE A 183 -8.13 -2.16 -7.11
CA PHE A 183 -8.04 -1.08 -8.10
C PHE A 183 -6.91 -1.32 -9.10
N ILE A 184 -5.73 -1.77 -8.64
CA ILE A 184 -4.57 -2.02 -9.51
C ILE A 184 -4.87 -3.15 -10.50
N ILE A 185 -5.48 -4.27 -10.07
CA ILE A 185 -5.83 -5.35 -11.00
C ILE A 185 -6.85 -4.90 -12.05
N LEU A 186 -7.89 -4.18 -11.63
CA LEU A 186 -8.88 -3.64 -12.55
C LEU A 186 -8.26 -2.64 -13.54
N ASN A 187 -7.34 -1.82 -13.07
CA ASN A 187 -6.58 -0.89 -13.90
C ASN A 187 -5.67 -1.61 -14.92
N GLN A 188 -5.03 -2.72 -14.53
CA GLN A 188 -4.23 -3.53 -15.46
C GLN A 188 -5.11 -4.18 -16.54
N VAL A 189 -6.26 -4.72 -16.18
CA VAL A 189 -7.23 -5.25 -17.14
C VAL A 189 -7.68 -4.14 -18.12
N PHE A 190 -8.03 -2.96 -17.58
CA PHE A 190 -8.42 -1.81 -18.41
C PHE A 190 -7.33 -1.37 -19.38
N GLN A 191 -6.07 -1.32 -18.92
CA GLN A 191 -4.94 -0.98 -19.80
C GLN A 191 -4.68 -2.03 -20.86
N SER A 192 -4.96 -3.31 -20.57
CA SER A 192 -4.88 -4.39 -21.55
C SER A 192 -5.91 -4.22 -22.65
N GLU A 193 -7.15 -3.90 -22.31
CA GLU A 193 -8.21 -3.63 -23.29
C GLU A 193 -7.91 -2.42 -24.18
N LEU A 194 -7.20 -1.42 -23.64
CA LEU A 194 -6.75 -0.27 -24.43
C LEU A 194 -5.48 -0.54 -25.25
N GLY A 195 -4.89 -1.73 -25.16
CA GLY A 195 -3.67 -2.12 -25.86
C GLY A 195 -2.37 -1.49 -25.31
N PHE A 196 -2.40 -0.89 -24.13
CA PHE A 196 -1.20 -0.31 -23.50
C PHE A 196 -0.28 -1.37 -22.90
N ILE A 197 -0.82 -2.50 -22.51
CA ILE A 197 -0.09 -3.67 -22.02
C ILE A 197 -0.59 -4.92 -22.74
N PRO A 198 0.30 -5.87 -23.07
CA PRO A 198 -0.07 -7.09 -23.79
C PRO A 198 -0.64 -8.17 -22.83
N LEU A 199 -1.47 -7.79 -21.86
CA LEU A 199 -2.14 -8.73 -20.98
C LEU A 199 -3.45 -9.15 -21.63
N ARG A 200 -3.63 -10.43 -21.95
CA ARG A 200 -4.91 -10.96 -22.40
C ARG A 200 -5.83 -11.15 -21.19
N ASN A 201 -7.12 -10.94 -21.37
CA ASN A 201 -8.11 -11.04 -20.28
C ASN A 201 -8.16 -12.43 -19.65
N ASP A 202 -8.03 -13.47 -20.45
CA ASP A 202 -7.94 -14.85 -20.02
C ASP A 202 -6.60 -15.14 -19.29
N GLU A 203 -5.53 -14.48 -19.69
CA GLU A 203 -4.21 -14.58 -19.05
C GLU A 203 -4.15 -13.84 -17.72
N ALA A 204 -4.92 -12.77 -17.53
CA ALA A 204 -4.93 -11.98 -16.31
C ALA A 204 -5.25 -12.78 -15.05
N LEU A 205 -6.03 -13.85 -15.18
CA LEU A 205 -6.37 -14.75 -14.07
C LEU A 205 -5.38 -15.92 -13.91
N VAL A 206 -4.56 -16.19 -14.93
CA VAL A 206 -3.83 -17.46 -15.04
C VAL A 206 -2.33 -17.29 -15.10
N VAL A 207 -1.85 -16.25 -15.79
CA VAL A 207 -0.41 -16.02 -15.93
C VAL A 207 0.10 -15.28 -14.69
N PRO A 208 0.92 -15.92 -13.87
CA PRO A 208 1.35 -15.33 -12.61
C PRO A 208 2.36 -14.22 -12.81
N ASN A 209 2.44 -13.52 -13.92
CA ASN A 209 3.49 -12.55 -13.93
C ASN A 209 3.62 -11.62 -15.13
N TYR A 210 2.63 -10.83 -15.36
CA TYR A 210 2.97 -9.64 -16.09
C TYR A 210 3.33 -8.52 -15.10
N LYS A 211 4.60 -8.54 -14.59
CA LYS A 211 5.11 -7.64 -13.53
C LYS A 211 4.26 -7.58 -12.27
N ASN A 212 4.46 -8.57 -11.44
CA ASN A 212 3.86 -8.73 -10.12
C ASN A 212 4.43 -7.72 -9.08
N THR A 213 4.52 -6.44 -9.44
CA THR A 213 5.14 -5.40 -8.60
C THR A 213 4.39 -5.10 -7.31
N SER A 214 3.24 -5.73 -7.10
CA SER A 214 2.39 -5.54 -5.91
C SER A 214 1.85 -6.83 -5.34
N TYR A 215 2.48 -7.95 -5.68
CA TYR A 215 2.08 -9.28 -5.22
C TYR A 215 0.62 -9.66 -5.55
N ILE A 216 0.02 -9.04 -6.58
CA ILE A 216 -1.39 -9.30 -6.95
C ILE A 216 -1.57 -10.75 -7.38
N TRP A 217 -0.60 -11.28 -8.14
CA TRP A 217 -0.62 -12.60 -8.76
C TRP A 217 0.00 -13.71 -7.90
N GLY A 218 0.44 -13.39 -6.69
CA GLY A 218 1.12 -14.31 -5.80
C GLY A 218 2.48 -13.79 -5.32
N PRO A 219 3.21 -14.58 -4.53
CA PRO A 219 4.47 -14.19 -3.92
C PRO A 219 5.70 -14.38 -4.82
N LEU A 220 5.52 -14.79 -6.08
CA LEU A 220 6.62 -15.16 -6.96
C LEU A 220 7.16 -13.96 -7.74
N ASN A 221 8.47 -13.95 -7.95
CA ASN A 221 9.16 -13.07 -8.88
C ASN A 221 8.90 -13.46 -10.35
N GLY A 222 9.35 -12.62 -11.31
CA GLY A 222 9.18 -12.85 -12.72
C GLY A 222 9.88 -14.09 -13.30
N ASP A 223 10.88 -14.59 -12.60
CA ASP A 223 11.60 -15.81 -12.90
C ASP A 223 11.01 -17.06 -12.23
N GLY A 224 9.90 -16.91 -11.51
CA GLY A 224 9.27 -17.99 -10.76
C GLY A 224 9.86 -18.23 -9.36
N SER A 225 10.92 -17.55 -8.99
CA SER A 225 11.49 -17.65 -7.63
C SER A 225 10.58 -17.00 -6.58
N MET A 226 10.66 -17.49 -5.34
CA MET A 226 9.92 -16.90 -4.21
C MET A 226 10.53 -15.55 -3.83
N ASP A 227 9.73 -14.48 -3.86
CA ASP A 227 10.15 -13.19 -3.31
C ASP A 227 10.20 -13.27 -1.77
N PRO A 228 11.27 -12.74 -1.12
CA PRO A 228 11.42 -12.82 0.35
C PRO A 228 10.25 -12.22 1.13
N ILE A 229 9.72 -11.09 0.69
CA ILE A 229 8.58 -10.43 1.34
C ILE A 229 7.29 -11.18 0.99
N GLY A 230 7.10 -11.56 -0.28
CA GLY A 230 5.99 -12.36 -0.74
C GLY A 230 5.89 -13.68 0.02
N GLY A 231 7.02 -14.35 0.27
CA GLY A 231 7.10 -15.58 1.06
C GLY A 231 6.59 -15.44 2.50
N ILE A 232 6.82 -14.28 3.14
CA ILE A 232 6.25 -14.02 4.48
C ILE A 232 4.72 -13.99 4.43
N PHE A 233 4.13 -13.41 3.40
CA PHE A 233 2.68 -13.40 3.20
C PHE A 233 2.15 -14.79 2.86
N ASP A 234 2.92 -15.59 2.08
CA ASP A 234 2.53 -16.95 1.69
C ASP A 234 2.35 -17.91 2.87
N ILE A 235 3.11 -17.74 3.95
CA ILE A 235 2.97 -18.52 5.19
C ILE A 235 1.52 -18.52 5.71
N PHE A 236 0.81 -17.40 5.53
CA PHE A 236 -0.55 -17.20 6.03
C PHE A 236 -1.62 -17.35 4.94
N CYS A 237 -1.22 -17.70 3.72
CA CYS A 237 -2.15 -17.91 2.61
C CYS A 237 -2.85 -19.25 2.75
N PRO A 238 -4.19 -19.31 2.81
CA PRO A 238 -4.92 -20.58 2.82
C PRO A 238 -4.71 -21.35 1.51
N ASP A 239 -4.59 -22.68 1.61
CA ASP A 239 -4.33 -23.56 0.45
C ASP A 239 -5.40 -23.43 -0.64
N VAL A 240 -6.64 -23.10 -0.30
CA VAL A 240 -7.72 -22.85 -1.26
C VAL A 240 -7.38 -21.72 -2.25
N PHE A 241 -6.51 -20.80 -1.89
CA PHE A 241 -6.06 -19.71 -2.76
C PHE A 241 -4.72 -20.00 -3.45
N LYS A 242 -4.09 -21.14 -3.18
CA LYS A 242 -2.81 -21.56 -3.76
C LYS A 242 -2.95 -22.44 -5.01
N LYS A 243 -4.16 -22.91 -5.34
CA LYS A 243 -4.42 -23.77 -6.50
C LYS A 243 -5.44 -23.10 -7.40
N LEU A 244 -5.06 -22.85 -8.64
CA LEU A 244 -6.00 -22.44 -9.67
C LEU A 244 -6.74 -23.66 -10.25
N PRO A 245 -7.96 -23.50 -10.79
CA PRO A 245 -8.67 -24.57 -11.48
C PRO A 245 -7.84 -25.16 -12.64
N VAL A 246 -8.11 -26.43 -13.00
CA VAL A 246 -7.43 -27.18 -14.07
C VAL A 246 -7.45 -26.51 -15.44
N SER A 247 -8.37 -25.57 -15.69
CA SER A 247 -8.43 -24.75 -16.91
C SER A 247 -7.16 -23.91 -17.18
N CYS A 248 -6.17 -23.97 -16.29
CA CYS A 248 -4.86 -23.35 -16.45
C CYS A 248 -3.87 -24.21 -17.24
N GLU A 249 -4.21 -25.45 -17.58
CA GLU A 249 -3.45 -26.29 -18.50
C GLU A 249 -3.47 -25.65 -19.89
N GLY A 250 -2.32 -25.39 -20.45
CA GLY A 250 -2.19 -24.72 -21.77
C GLY A 250 -1.54 -23.35 -21.73
N TYR A 251 -1.31 -22.77 -20.57
CA TYR A 251 -0.63 -21.47 -20.42
C TYR A 251 0.89 -21.58 -20.16
N GLY A 252 1.50 -22.72 -20.51
CA GLY A 252 2.96 -22.92 -20.41
C GLY A 252 3.48 -23.02 -18.97
N LEU A 253 2.62 -23.29 -18.01
CA LEU A 253 2.98 -23.44 -16.62
C LEU A 253 3.36 -24.88 -16.34
N GLU A 254 4.48 -25.11 -15.64
CA GLU A 254 4.96 -26.46 -15.28
C GLU A 254 3.91 -27.22 -14.46
N GLU A 255 3.82 -28.53 -14.74
CA GLU A 255 2.97 -29.43 -13.97
C GLU A 255 3.39 -29.38 -12.50
N GLY A 256 2.43 -29.12 -11.61
CA GLY A 256 2.69 -28.98 -10.17
C GLY A 256 3.12 -27.59 -9.71
N ALA A 257 3.25 -26.60 -10.58
CA ALA A 257 3.52 -25.22 -10.17
C ALA A 257 2.41 -24.69 -9.25
N VAL A 258 2.78 -24.13 -8.11
CA VAL A 258 1.82 -23.52 -7.19
C VAL A 258 1.35 -22.20 -7.80
N LYS A 259 0.05 -22.08 -7.96
CA LYS A 259 -0.61 -20.91 -8.53
C LYS A 259 -1.48 -20.27 -7.48
N TYR A 260 -1.59 -18.96 -7.56
CA TYR A 260 -2.34 -18.18 -6.60
C TYR A 260 -3.55 -17.55 -7.28
N TRP A 261 -4.68 -17.54 -6.59
CA TRP A 261 -5.81 -16.73 -7.02
C TRP A 261 -5.44 -15.25 -6.91
N PRO A 262 -5.37 -14.50 -8.02
CA PRO A 262 -4.99 -13.10 -7.99
C PRO A 262 -5.82 -12.31 -6.99
N TRP A 263 -5.19 -11.49 -6.17
CA TRP A 263 -5.78 -10.70 -5.10
C TRP A 263 -6.35 -11.49 -3.92
N PHE A 264 -7.09 -12.60 -4.18
CA PHE A 264 -7.73 -13.38 -3.10
C PHE A 264 -6.71 -13.99 -2.13
N TRP A 265 -5.55 -14.41 -2.63
CA TRP A 265 -4.50 -14.99 -1.82
C TRP A 265 -4.00 -14.03 -0.73
N MET A 266 -4.09 -12.71 -0.97
CA MET A 266 -3.61 -11.66 -0.06
C MET A 266 -4.63 -11.33 1.04
N ILE A 267 -5.89 -11.73 0.94
CA ILE A 267 -6.93 -11.32 1.90
C ILE A 267 -6.56 -11.72 3.32
N VAL A 268 -6.30 -13.00 3.56
CA VAL A 268 -5.97 -13.50 4.92
C VAL A 268 -4.62 -12.98 5.39
N PRO A 269 -3.52 -13.08 4.61
CA PRO A 269 -2.23 -12.50 4.98
C PRO A 269 -2.29 -11.01 5.31
N ALA A 270 -3.03 -10.20 4.56
CA ALA A 270 -3.15 -8.77 4.83
C ALA A 270 -3.75 -8.51 6.23
N PHE A 271 -4.79 -9.21 6.63
CA PHE A 271 -5.36 -9.06 7.98
C PHE A 271 -4.42 -9.57 9.06
N ILE A 272 -3.75 -10.69 8.86
CA ILE A 272 -2.86 -11.31 9.87
C ILE A 272 -1.58 -10.49 10.05
N LEU A 273 -1.00 -9.94 8.98
CA LEU A 273 0.30 -9.24 9.05
C LEU A 273 0.14 -7.71 9.16
N VAL A 274 -0.70 -7.10 8.31
CA VAL A 274 -0.79 -5.63 8.27
C VAL A 274 -1.51 -5.08 9.50
N THR A 275 -2.52 -5.79 10.04
CA THR A 275 -3.24 -5.32 11.23
C THR A 275 -2.36 -5.19 12.47
N PRO A 276 -1.56 -6.21 12.87
CA PRO A 276 -0.66 -6.07 14.02
C PRO A 276 0.40 -5.01 13.82
N LEU A 277 0.95 -4.87 12.60
CA LEU A 277 1.93 -3.84 12.30
C LEU A 277 1.32 -2.43 12.42
N ALA A 278 0.13 -2.22 11.83
CA ALA A 278 -0.61 -0.97 11.97
C ALA A 278 -1.00 -0.68 13.42
N PHE A 279 -1.35 -1.71 14.20
CA PHE A 279 -1.62 -1.60 15.61
C PHE A 279 -0.37 -1.17 16.38
N GLY A 280 0.77 -1.82 16.15
CA GLY A 280 2.05 -1.45 16.76
C GLY A 280 2.43 0.00 16.49
N LEU A 281 2.33 0.45 15.23
CA LEU A 281 2.56 1.85 14.86
C LEU A 281 1.56 2.79 15.56
N SER A 282 0.29 2.41 15.67
CA SER A 282 -0.70 3.21 16.39
C SER A 282 -0.38 3.31 17.88
N MET A 283 0.17 2.26 18.51
CA MET A 283 0.54 2.27 19.92
C MET A 283 1.61 3.32 20.26
N ILE A 284 2.51 3.63 19.33
CA ILE A 284 3.52 4.68 19.51
C ILE A 284 2.83 6.04 19.79
N PHE A 285 1.70 6.32 19.16
CA PHE A 285 1.03 7.62 19.21
C PHE A 285 -0.25 7.63 20.08
N ASP A 286 -0.96 6.52 20.20
CA ASP A 286 -2.25 6.41 20.89
C ASP A 286 -2.21 5.42 22.08
N GLY A 287 -1.03 4.94 22.48
CA GLY A 287 -0.86 3.93 23.53
C GLY A 287 -1.40 4.34 24.91
N LYS A 288 -1.30 5.62 25.25
CA LYS A 288 -1.88 6.14 26.52
C LYS A 288 -3.40 5.98 26.55
N ARG A 289 -4.08 6.21 25.43
CA ARG A 289 -5.52 6.03 25.31
C ARG A 289 -5.88 4.55 25.35
N PHE A 290 -5.14 3.70 24.62
CA PHE A 290 -5.30 2.26 24.68
C PHE A 290 -5.22 1.73 26.12
N GLY A 291 -4.18 2.13 26.87
CA GLY A 291 -4.04 1.73 28.28
C GLY A 291 -5.24 2.15 29.14
N LYS A 292 -5.74 3.38 28.98
CA LYS A 292 -6.94 3.84 29.70
C LYS A 292 -8.19 3.03 29.32
N ASP A 293 -8.42 2.81 28.03
CA ASP A 293 -9.55 2.05 27.51
C ASP A 293 -9.49 0.59 27.99
N THR A 294 -8.30 -0.02 28.02
CA THR A 294 -8.08 -1.38 28.55
C THR A 294 -8.41 -1.48 30.04
N VAL A 295 -7.92 -0.54 30.87
CA VAL A 295 -8.22 -0.52 32.30
C VAL A 295 -9.73 -0.35 32.52
N TYR A 296 -10.37 0.54 31.77
CA TYR A 296 -11.83 0.72 31.83
C TYR A 296 -12.55 -0.58 31.45
N PHE A 297 -12.17 -1.23 30.37
CA PHE A 297 -12.76 -2.49 29.90
C PHE A 297 -12.61 -3.62 30.94
N VAL A 298 -11.43 -3.79 31.50
CA VAL A 298 -11.19 -4.79 32.55
C VAL A 298 -12.05 -4.53 33.79
N ARG A 299 -12.16 -3.28 34.21
CA ARG A 299 -13.07 -2.90 35.33
C ARG A 299 -14.53 -3.18 35.01
N HIS A 300 -14.98 -2.86 33.78
CA HIS A 300 -16.32 -3.12 33.31
C HIS A 300 -16.65 -4.63 33.31
N ILE A 301 -15.72 -5.46 32.85
CA ILE A 301 -15.86 -6.93 32.91
C ILE A 301 -15.97 -7.41 34.36
N LYS A 302 -15.07 -6.97 35.25
CA LYS A 302 -15.08 -7.38 36.66
C LYS A 302 -16.39 -6.96 37.39
N ALA A 303 -16.99 -5.86 36.97
CA ALA A 303 -18.28 -5.40 37.48
C ALA A 303 -19.49 -6.13 36.85
N GLY A 304 -19.29 -7.17 36.04
CA GLY A 304 -20.39 -7.89 35.38
C GLY A 304 -21.01 -7.19 34.17
N GLY A 305 -20.42 -6.09 33.72
CA GLY A 305 -20.96 -5.24 32.65
C GLY A 305 -21.16 -5.94 31.31
N LEU A 306 -20.35 -6.99 30.97
CA LEU A 306 -20.57 -7.79 29.78
C LEU A 306 -21.99 -8.41 29.73
N LYS A 307 -22.47 -8.94 30.84
CA LYS A 307 -23.81 -9.55 30.91
C LYS A 307 -24.91 -8.52 30.59
N ASP A 308 -24.73 -7.31 31.05
CA ASP A 308 -25.65 -6.22 30.77
C ASP A 308 -25.57 -5.73 29.33
N ASP A 309 -24.36 -5.68 28.75
CA ASP A 309 -24.17 -5.33 27.35
C ASP A 309 -24.79 -6.37 26.39
N PHE A 310 -24.62 -7.66 26.67
CA PHE A 310 -25.31 -8.71 25.91
C PHE A 310 -26.84 -8.63 26.03
N LYS A 311 -27.37 -8.31 27.19
CA LYS A 311 -28.83 -8.09 27.36
C LYS A 311 -29.29 -6.86 26.56
N ARG A 312 -28.51 -5.79 26.54
CA ARG A 312 -28.84 -4.58 25.75
C ARG A 312 -28.80 -4.88 24.27
N LEU A 313 -27.77 -5.60 23.80
CA LEU A 313 -27.63 -6.03 22.39
C LEU A 313 -28.83 -6.90 21.98
N GLY A 314 -29.18 -7.92 22.76
CA GLY A 314 -30.35 -8.78 22.51
C GLY A 314 -31.67 -7.99 22.42
N ARG A 315 -31.85 -6.96 23.27
CA ARG A 315 -33.02 -6.06 23.18
C ARG A 315 -33.01 -5.25 21.87
N ARG A 316 -31.85 -4.71 21.46
CA ARG A 316 -31.72 -3.96 20.19
C ARG A 316 -32.01 -4.82 18.98
N ILE A 317 -31.47 -6.04 18.95
CA ILE A 317 -31.72 -6.99 17.85
C ILE A 317 -33.21 -7.35 17.79
N ARG A 318 -33.84 -7.68 18.94
CA ARG A 318 -35.28 -7.94 18.97
C ARG A 318 -36.09 -6.77 18.44
N LYS A 319 -35.75 -5.55 18.85
CA LYS A 319 -36.45 -4.33 18.40
C LYS A 319 -36.30 -4.16 16.87
N ALA A 320 -35.10 -4.29 16.32
CA ALA A 320 -34.87 -4.19 14.90
C ALA A 320 -35.66 -5.24 14.09
N VAL A 321 -35.63 -6.52 14.53
CA VAL A 321 -36.39 -7.60 13.89
C VAL A 321 -37.91 -7.38 13.99
N THR A 322 -38.41 -6.77 15.07
CA THR A 322 -39.85 -6.48 15.24
C THR A 322 -40.29 -5.30 14.38
N GLU A 323 -39.43 -4.28 14.24
CA GLU A 323 -39.69 -3.11 13.39
C GLU A 323 -39.63 -3.46 11.87
N GLU A 324 -38.76 -4.40 11.48
CA GLU A 324 -38.72 -4.88 10.08
C GLU A 324 -39.90 -5.79 9.70
N ASN A 325 -40.64 -6.35 10.64
CA ASN A 325 -41.71 -7.30 10.34
C ASN A 325 -42.96 -7.07 11.21
N PRO A 326 -43.62 -5.89 11.13
CA PRO A 326 -44.76 -5.54 11.97
C PRO A 326 -45.94 -6.49 11.77
N ASN A 327 -46.10 -7.13 10.61
CA ASN A 327 -47.22 -8.02 10.28
C ASN A 327 -47.10 -9.43 10.89
N LYS A 328 -45.94 -9.85 11.42
CA LYS A 328 -45.82 -11.16 12.11
C LYS A 328 -46.19 -11.12 13.59
N VAL A 329 -46.28 -9.94 14.20
CA VAL A 329 -46.61 -9.79 15.60
C VAL A 329 -48.14 -9.67 15.85
N ALA A 330 -48.87 -9.28 14.81
CA ALA A 330 -50.36 -9.18 14.89
C ALA A 330 -51.08 -10.54 14.66
N ALA A 331 -50.36 -11.61 14.38
CA ALA A 331 -50.91 -12.95 14.10
C ALA A 331 -50.75 -13.95 15.26
N LYS A 332 -50.37 -13.49 16.42
CA LYS A 332 -50.40 -14.23 17.71
C LYS A 332 -51.28 -13.48 18.71
#